data_add382a496fe4dcb3d7a7ef3eb48a92f
#
_entry.id   add382a496fe4dcb3d7a7ef3eb48a92f
#
_cell.length_a   1.000
_cell.length_b   1.000
_cell.length_c   1.000
_cell.angle_alpha   90.00
_cell.angle_beta   90.00
_cell.angle_gamma   90.00
#
_symmetry.space_group_name_H-M   'P 1'
#
loop_
_entity.id
_entity.type
_entity.pdbx_description
1 polymer ?
#
loop_
_entity_poly.entity_id
_entity_poly.type
_entity_poly.pdbx_seq_one_letter_code
_entity_poly.pdbx_strand_id
1 'polypeptide(L)'
;LSTKYLLDTSALYPLIIRLREKLLLYENRFVILDLTIYEIGNTIWKEYKRGSIKNLALVVDMFKEIIENLEKLNIGQKILEVLEIAKKNNITFYDASYIYVAKEYKLKLVTEDLDLLKFPETISLEVMLKELKF
;
A
#
# COMPACT_ATOMS: atom_id res chain seq x y z
N LEU A 1 -6.89 -10.44 18.70
CA LEU A 1 -6.65 -10.44 17.26
C LEU A 1 -6.40 -9.03 16.78
N SER A 2 -5.23 -8.82 16.23
CA SER A 2 -4.81 -7.51 15.77
C SER A 2 -5.34 -7.23 14.36
N THR A 3 -5.79 -5.99 14.15
CA THR A 3 -6.17 -5.53 12.83
C THR A 3 -4.96 -5.57 11.90
N LYS A 4 -5.15 -6.11 10.71
CA LYS A 4 -4.15 -6.02 9.65
C LYS A 4 -4.52 -4.89 8.70
N TYR A 5 -3.50 -4.26 8.18
CA TYR A 5 -3.63 -3.11 7.28
C TYR A 5 -3.10 -3.47 5.90
N LEU A 6 -3.91 -3.19 4.89
CA LEU A 6 -3.47 -3.25 3.51
C LEU A 6 -2.95 -1.87 3.14
N LEU A 7 -1.69 -1.78 2.75
CA LEU A 7 -1.07 -0.50 2.41
C LEU A 7 -1.03 -0.36 0.89
N ASP A 8 -1.62 0.73 0.37
CA ASP A 8 -1.38 1.05 -1.04
C ASP A 8 -0.06 1.83 -1.16
N THR A 9 0.35 2.11 -2.38
CA THR A 9 1.64 2.76 -2.63
C THR A 9 1.70 4.15 -2.01
N SER A 10 0.58 4.88 -2.02
CA SER A 10 0.54 6.24 -1.46
C SER A 10 0.79 6.27 0.04
N ALA A 11 0.49 5.17 0.73
CA ALA A 11 0.75 5.04 2.16
C ALA A 11 2.10 4.35 2.42
N LEU A 12 2.41 3.29 1.68
CA LEU A 12 3.62 2.49 1.91
C LEU A 12 4.90 3.29 1.65
N TYR A 13 4.95 4.04 0.56
CA TYR A 13 6.15 4.78 0.20
C TYR A 13 6.57 5.76 1.32
N PRO A 14 5.71 6.69 1.76
CA PRO A 14 6.09 7.59 2.85
C PRO A 14 6.32 6.86 4.18
N LEU A 15 5.61 5.77 4.43
CA LEU A 15 5.82 4.99 5.65
C LEU A 15 7.21 4.38 5.70
N ILE A 16 7.70 3.81 4.59
CA ILE A 16 9.06 3.28 4.52
C ILE A 16 10.10 4.38 4.71
N ILE A 17 9.90 5.53 4.08
CA ILE A 17 10.82 6.66 4.24
C ILE A 17 10.87 7.11 5.70
N ARG A 18 9.72 7.13 6.36
CA ARG A 18 9.59 7.62 7.75
C ARG A 18 10.14 6.64 8.77
N LEU A 19 9.80 5.36 8.64
CA LEU A 19 10.14 4.34 9.64
C LEU A 19 11.39 3.54 9.31
N ARG A 20 11.69 3.41 8.02
CA ARG A 20 12.80 2.58 7.55
C ARG A 20 12.68 1.17 8.13
N GLU A 21 13.79 0.56 8.57
CA GLU A 21 13.79 -0.81 9.10
C GLU A 21 12.94 -0.99 10.36
N LYS A 22 12.54 0.10 11.03
CA LYS A 22 11.63 0.01 12.17
C LYS A 22 10.26 -0.54 11.78
N LEU A 23 9.90 -0.37 10.50
CA LEU A 23 8.64 -0.92 9.99
C LEU A 23 8.58 -2.44 10.19
N LEU A 24 9.73 -3.11 10.13
CA LEU A 24 9.79 -4.57 10.29
C LEU A 24 9.34 -5.05 11.67
N LEU A 25 9.35 -4.18 12.68
CA LEU A 25 8.80 -4.52 13.99
C LEU A 25 7.29 -4.78 13.93
N TYR A 26 6.63 -4.31 12.88
CA TYR A 26 5.19 -4.42 12.70
C TYR A 26 4.85 -5.22 11.44
N GLU A 27 5.79 -6.01 10.91
CA GLU A 27 5.60 -6.70 9.63
C GLU A 27 4.35 -7.58 9.61
N ASN A 28 3.98 -8.16 10.75
CA ASN A 28 2.80 -9.03 10.85
C ASN A 28 1.48 -8.26 10.79
N ARG A 29 1.53 -6.93 10.84
CA ARG A 29 0.36 -6.07 10.79
C ARG A 29 0.09 -5.51 9.40
N PHE A 30 1.03 -5.68 8.47
CA PHE A 30 0.97 -5.04 7.15
C PHE A 30 0.92 -6.06 6.03
N VAL A 31 0.08 -5.77 5.06
CA VAL A 31 -0.08 -6.56 3.83
C VAL A 31 -0.03 -5.60 2.65
N ILE A 32 0.48 -6.05 1.53
CA ILE A 32 0.48 -5.26 0.30
C ILE A 32 -0.05 -6.13 -0.84
N LEU A 33 -0.33 -5.53 -1.99
CA LEU A 33 -0.63 -6.27 -3.21
C LEU A 33 0.65 -6.54 -3.99
N ASP A 34 0.63 -7.56 -4.82
CA ASP A 34 1.66 -7.78 -5.84
C ASP A 34 1.82 -6.53 -6.70
N LEU A 35 0.70 -5.86 -7.05
CA LEU A 35 0.67 -4.61 -7.79
C LEU A 35 1.53 -3.52 -7.13
N THR A 36 1.55 -3.49 -5.80
CA THR A 36 2.26 -2.45 -5.04
C THR A 36 3.76 -2.44 -5.36
N ILE A 37 4.33 -3.61 -5.65
CA ILE A 37 5.76 -3.70 -6.00
C ILE A 37 6.06 -2.89 -7.26
N TYR A 38 5.21 -2.99 -8.28
CA TYR A 38 5.38 -2.23 -9.52
C TYR A 38 5.17 -0.74 -9.28
N GLU A 39 4.18 -0.39 -8.49
CA GLU A 39 3.88 1.01 -8.20
C GLU A 39 4.99 1.67 -7.38
N ILE A 40 5.54 0.96 -6.41
CA ILE A 40 6.70 1.43 -5.63
C ILE A 40 7.90 1.67 -6.56
N GLY A 41 8.18 0.73 -7.45
CA GLY A 41 9.26 0.90 -8.42
C GLY A 41 9.09 2.15 -9.26
N ASN A 42 7.86 2.39 -9.71
CA ASN A 42 7.56 3.58 -10.50
C ASN A 42 7.71 4.87 -9.68
N THR A 43 7.32 4.84 -8.41
CA THR A 43 7.48 5.99 -7.52
C THR A 43 8.96 6.31 -7.29
N ILE A 44 9.77 5.28 -7.03
CA ILE A 44 11.23 5.45 -6.86
C ILE A 44 11.83 6.05 -8.13
N TRP A 45 11.42 5.57 -9.30
CA TRP A 45 11.89 6.08 -10.59
C TRP A 45 11.58 7.57 -10.73
N LYS A 46 10.35 7.97 -10.42
CA LYS A 46 9.94 9.38 -10.50
C LYS A 46 10.74 10.26 -9.54
N GLU A 47 10.94 9.79 -8.31
CA GLU A 47 11.71 10.54 -7.31
C GLU A 47 13.18 10.63 -7.68
N TYR A 48 13.74 9.59 -8.28
CA TYR A 48 15.11 9.63 -8.77
C TYR A 48 15.26 10.65 -9.89
N LYS A 49 14.35 10.67 -10.87
CA LYS A 49 14.39 11.65 -11.97
C LYS A 49 14.23 13.08 -11.44
N ARG A 50 13.44 13.26 -10.39
CA ARG A 50 13.23 14.57 -9.79
C ARG A 50 14.44 15.05 -8.99
N GLY A 51 15.37 14.18 -8.68
CA GLY A 51 16.56 14.50 -7.91
C GLY A 51 16.42 14.32 -6.40
N SER A 52 15.28 13.79 -5.93
CA SER A 52 15.06 13.55 -4.50
C SER A 52 15.90 12.39 -3.97
N ILE A 53 16.27 11.47 -4.86
CA ILE A 53 17.08 10.30 -4.50
C ILE A 53 18.45 10.47 -5.12
N LYS A 54 19.50 10.51 -4.28
CA LYS A 54 20.88 10.65 -4.73
C LYS A 54 21.56 9.30 -4.98
N ASN A 55 21.31 8.34 -4.11
CA ASN A 55 21.90 7.00 -4.20
C ASN A 55 20.79 5.99 -4.41
N LEU A 56 20.54 5.67 -5.69
CA LEU A 56 19.46 4.78 -6.07
C LEU A 56 19.62 3.38 -5.48
N ALA A 57 20.82 2.83 -5.55
CA ALA A 57 21.08 1.47 -5.06
C ALA A 57 20.78 1.35 -3.56
N LEU A 58 21.18 2.34 -2.78
CA LEU A 58 20.95 2.33 -1.32
C LEU A 58 19.46 2.39 -1.00
N VAL A 59 18.72 3.26 -1.69
CA VAL A 59 17.27 3.37 -1.49
C VAL A 59 16.56 2.08 -1.89
N VAL A 60 16.92 1.50 -3.03
CA VAL A 60 16.33 0.25 -3.50
C VAL A 60 16.60 -0.89 -2.51
N ASP A 61 17.82 -0.97 -1.97
CA ASP A 61 18.14 -2.01 -0.98
C ASP A 61 17.24 -1.91 0.26
N MET A 62 17.00 -0.68 0.74
CA MET A 62 16.13 -0.45 1.89
C MET A 62 14.69 -0.88 1.60
N PHE A 63 14.14 -0.45 0.46
CA PHE A 63 12.78 -0.83 0.07
C PHE A 63 12.65 -2.33 -0.14
N LYS A 64 13.63 -2.93 -0.81
CA LYS A 64 13.64 -4.37 -1.08
C LYS A 64 13.60 -5.19 0.20
N GLU A 65 14.44 -4.84 1.17
CA GLU A 65 14.49 -5.55 2.45
C GLU A 65 13.14 -5.50 3.16
N ILE A 66 12.51 -4.34 3.19
CA ILE A 66 11.22 -4.18 3.85
C ILE A 66 10.13 -4.94 3.10
N ILE A 67 10.04 -4.76 1.78
CA ILE A 67 8.98 -5.37 0.97
C ILE A 67 9.08 -6.89 0.98
N GLU A 68 10.30 -7.45 0.98
CA GLU A 68 10.49 -8.90 1.03
C GLU A 68 9.85 -9.54 2.26
N ASN A 69 9.75 -8.79 3.36
CA ASN A 69 9.21 -9.28 4.62
C ASN A 69 7.72 -9.04 4.79
N LEU A 70 7.07 -8.34 3.87
CA LEU A 70 5.63 -8.09 3.94
C LEU A 70 4.86 -9.17 3.18
N GLU A 71 3.71 -9.54 3.73
CA GLU A 71 2.79 -10.45 3.05
C GLU A 71 2.24 -9.80 1.79
N LYS A 72 2.15 -10.56 0.68
CA LYS A 72 1.61 -10.09 -0.59
C LYS A 72 0.33 -10.83 -0.90
N LEU A 73 -0.72 -10.09 -1.19
CA LEU A 73 -1.99 -10.62 -1.67
C LEU A 73 -2.19 -10.22 -3.13
N ASN A 74 -3.14 -10.84 -3.78
CA ASN A 74 -3.51 -10.52 -5.15
C ASN A 74 -5.00 -10.74 -5.34
N ILE A 75 -5.53 -10.32 -6.49
CA ILE A 75 -6.95 -10.48 -6.81
C ILE A 75 -7.30 -11.89 -7.29
N GLY A 76 -6.31 -12.76 -7.50
CA GLY A 76 -6.53 -14.06 -8.11
C GLY A 76 -7.10 -13.89 -9.51
N GLN A 77 -8.21 -14.57 -9.79
CA GLN A 77 -8.89 -14.48 -11.07
C GLN A 77 -10.21 -13.68 -10.98
N LYS A 78 -10.35 -12.84 -9.96
CA LYS A 78 -11.59 -12.11 -9.67
C LYS A 78 -11.70 -10.82 -10.48
N ILE A 79 -11.38 -10.89 -11.77
CA ILE A 79 -11.36 -9.73 -12.66
C ILE A 79 -12.73 -9.06 -12.75
N LEU A 80 -13.80 -9.85 -12.89
CA LEU A 80 -15.15 -9.29 -13.01
C LEU A 80 -15.56 -8.54 -11.75
N GLU A 81 -15.32 -9.13 -10.59
CA GLU A 81 -15.67 -8.53 -9.32
C GLU A 81 -14.95 -7.18 -9.12
N VAL A 82 -13.66 -7.13 -9.50
CA VAL A 82 -12.88 -5.89 -9.43
C VAL A 82 -13.42 -4.86 -10.44
N LEU A 83 -13.73 -5.30 -11.67
CA LEU A 83 -14.30 -4.41 -12.69
C LEU A 83 -15.63 -3.80 -12.24
N GLU A 84 -16.45 -4.57 -11.54
CA GLU A 84 -17.73 -4.06 -11.04
C GLU A 84 -17.51 -2.94 -10.01
N ILE A 85 -16.52 -3.08 -9.14
CA ILE A 85 -16.17 -2.01 -8.19
C ILE A 85 -15.68 -0.78 -8.95
N ALA A 86 -14.82 -0.97 -9.93
CA ALA A 86 -14.27 0.11 -10.74
C ALA A 86 -15.39 0.87 -11.46
N LYS A 87 -16.30 0.13 -12.09
CA LYS A 87 -17.42 0.69 -12.84
C LYS A 87 -18.38 1.46 -11.92
N LYS A 88 -18.76 0.83 -10.80
CA LYS A 88 -19.74 1.44 -9.87
C LYS A 88 -19.22 2.74 -9.29
N ASN A 89 -17.93 2.82 -9.02
CA ASN A 89 -17.33 3.95 -8.30
C ASN A 89 -16.51 4.88 -9.20
N ASN A 90 -16.44 4.57 -10.49
CA ASN A 90 -15.66 5.34 -11.47
C ASN A 90 -14.20 5.55 -11.01
N ILE A 91 -13.58 4.48 -10.61
CA ILE A 91 -12.16 4.46 -10.23
C ILE A 91 -11.40 3.51 -11.14
N THR A 92 -10.07 3.57 -11.11
CA THR A 92 -9.25 2.68 -11.93
C THR A 92 -9.39 1.24 -11.46
N PHE A 93 -9.07 0.30 -12.35
CA PHE A 93 -9.01 -1.11 -11.99
C PHE A 93 -7.99 -1.35 -10.87
N TYR A 94 -6.88 -0.61 -10.90
CA TYR A 94 -5.83 -0.72 -9.88
C TYR A 94 -6.35 -0.31 -8.50
N ASP A 95 -7.02 0.84 -8.40
CA ASP A 95 -7.62 1.29 -7.14
C ASP A 95 -8.72 0.32 -6.68
N ALA A 96 -9.54 -0.15 -7.63
CA ALA A 96 -10.57 -1.13 -7.33
C ALA A 96 -10.00 -2.44 -6.81
N SER A 97 -8.79 -2.81 -7.25
CA SER A 97 -8.11 -4.02 -6.75
C SER A 97 -7.82 -3.92 -5.27
N TYR A 98 -7.35 -2.76 -4.80
CA TYR A 98 -7.14 -2.53 -3.37
C TYR A 98 -8.45 -2.61 -2.58
N ILE A 99 -9.50 -1.99 -3.08
CA ILE A 99 -10.82 -2.03 -2.41
C ILE A 99 -11.34 -3.46 -2.35
N TYR A 100 -11.23 -4.21 -3.45
CA TYR A 100 -11.67 -5.60 -3.50
C TYR A 100 -10.97 -6.44 -2.44
N VAL A 101 -9.63 -6.37 -2.39
CA VAL A 101 -8.85 -7.17 -1.46
C VAL A 101 -9.15 -6.76 -0.01
N ALA A 102 -9.28 -5.46 0.26
CA ALA A 102 -9.62 -4.99 1.60
C ALA A 102 -10.96 -5.58 2.07
N LYS A 103 -11.98 -5.60 1.19
CA LYS A 103 -13.28 -6.19 1.51
C LYS A 103 -13.20 -7.71 1.69
N GLU A 104 -12.56 -8.39 0.75
CA GLU A 104 -12.51 -9.85 0.75
C GLU A 104 -11.79 -10.40 1.97
N TYR A 105 -10.69 -9.78 2.36
CA TYR A 105 -9.87 -10.24 3.48
C TYR A 105 -10.12 -9.47 4.77
N LYS A 106 -11.12 -8.59 4.79
CA LYS A 106 -11.51 -7.80 5.96
C LYS A 106 -10.33 -7.01 6.54
N LEU A 107 -9.64 -6.31 5.66
CA LEU A 107 -8.50 -5.47 6.00
C LEU A 107 -8.91 -4.01 5.97
N LYS A 108 -8.20 -3.18 6.74
CA LYS A 108 -8.30 -1.73 6.59
C LYS A 108 -7.30 -1.30 5.50
N LEU A 109 -7.80 -0.65 4.47
CA LEU A 109 -6.93 -0.09 3.44
C LEU A 109 -6.40 1.25 3.89
N VAL A 110 -5.08 1.35 4.00
CA VAL A 110 -4.40 2.60 4.35
C VAL A 110 -4.00 3.30 3.07
N THR A 111 -4.48 4.50 2.87
CA THR A 111 -4.26 5.27 1.65
C THR A 111 -4.17 6.76 1.96
N GLU A 112 -3.44 7.48 1.12
CA GLU A 112 -3.42 8.95 1.16
C GLU A 112 -4.18 9.53 -0.04
N ASP A 113 -4.81 8.69 -0.84
CA ASP A 113 -5.64 9.12 -1.98
C ASP A 113 -6.99 9.57 -1.45
N LEU A 114 -7.30 10.86 -1.62
CA LEU A 114 -8.55 11.44 -1.11
C LEU A 114 -9.79 10.80 -1.73
N ASP A 115 -9.70 10.35 -2.98
CA ASP A 115 -10.82 9.68 -3.64
C ASP A 115 -11.10 8.31 -3.03
N LEU A 116 -10.07 7.60 -2.57
CA LEU A 116 -10.23 6.31 -1.91
C LEU A 116 -10.67 6.45 -0.46
N LEU A 117 -10.35 7.56 0.19
CA LEU A 117 -10.74 7.79 1.59
C LEU A 117 -12.24 7.93 1.79
N LYS A 118 -13.00 8.00 0.71
CA LYS A 118 -14.47 7.98 0.76
C LYS A 118 -15.05 6.59 1.05
N PHE A 119 -14.26 5.54 0.86
CA PHE A 119 -14.72 4.16 1.09
C PHE A 119 -14.65 3.81 2.58
N PRO A 120 -15.64 3.07 3.10
CA PRO A 120 -15.66 2.71 4.53
C PRO A 120 -14.51 1.80 4.95
N GLU A 121 -13.91 1.06 4.00
CA GLU A 121 -12.77 0.18 4.29
C GLU A 121 -11.45 0.91 4.48
N THR A 122 -11.41 2.23 4.29
CA THR A 122 -10.16 2.99 4.22
C THR A 122 -9.91 3.85 5.45
N ILE A 123 -8.64 4.05 5.74
CA ILE A 123 -8.18 5.02 6.74
C ILE A 123 -6.92 5.70 6.20
N SER A 124 -6.62 6.88 6.73
CA SER A 124 -5.40 7.60 6.37
C SER A 124 -4.19 7.01 7.09
N LEU A 125 -3.00 7.34 6.58
CA LEU A 125 -1.74 6.95 7.22
C LEU A 125 -1.67 7.47 8.66
N GLU A 126 -2.09 8.72 8.88
CA GLU A 126 -2.06 9.34 10.19
C GLU A 126 -2.95 8.60 11.20
N VAL A 127 -4.14 8.18 10.76
CA VAL A 127 -5.05 7.41 11.62
C VAL A 127 -4.44 6.05 11.96
N MET A 128 -3.85 5.38 10.97
CA MET A 128 -3.18 4.10 11.22
C MET A 128 -2.05 4.24 12.23
N LEU A 129 -1.22 5.27 12.08
CA LEU A 129 -0.11 5.50 13.01
C LEU A 129 -0.60 5.72 14.43
N LYS A 130 -1.72 6.42 14.60
CA LYS A 130 -2.32 6.61 15.92
C LYS A 130 -2.84 5.27 16.48
N GLU A 131 -3.48 4.45 15.64
CA GLU A 131 -3.97 3.13 16.07
C GLU A 131 -2.83 2.23 16.52
N LEU A 132 -1.68 2.31 15.87
CA LEU A 132 -0.50 1.54 16.22
C LEU A 132 0.32 2.16 17.36
N LYS A 133 -0.03 3.37 17.76
CA LYS A 133 0.63 4.10 18.85
C LYS A 133 2.09 4.44 18.54
N PHE A 134 2.32 4.86 17.32
CA PHE A 134 3.62 5.43 16.95
C PHE A 134 3.79 6.82 17.54
#